data_e7af56a7ba73bf6c1efaf2289504a5bc
#
_entry.id   e7af56a7ba73bf6c1efaf2289504a5bc
#
_cell.length_a   1.000
_cell.length_b   1.000
_cell.length_c   1.000
_cell.angle_alpha   90.00
_cell.angle_beta   90.00
_cell.angle_gamma   90.00
#
_symmetry.space_group_name_H-M   'P 1'
#
loop_
_entity.id
_entity.type
_entity.pdbx_description
1 polymer ?
#
loop_
_entity_poly.entity_id
_entity_poly.type
_entity_poly.pdbx_seq_one_letter_code
_entity_poly.pdbx_strand_id
1 'polypeptide(L)'
;MTEDIFPESPDDWLIVAGDVSEKTDDIKWALELLRSRFAKVIWVPGNHELWTTVKDPVQIHGAARYEYLVNLCREIDVVTPEDPYLRWEGEGGPATIVPMFLLYDYTFLPRGARDKEHGLAIAREKNVVATDEFLLSSQPYATRDAWCHARIDSTRERLDALDTSVPTVLINHFPMVRQPTEVLFYPEFALWCGSTLTADWHTRYNAICSVYGHLHIPRTTYYDGVRFEEVSVGYPREWQRRGLPKNVLRQILPVPEYPPGALNKWGGHFTVTPEMEAEVEKMRAGK
;
A
#
# COMPACT_ATOMS: atom_id res chain seq x y z
N MET A 1 -11.45 -16.01 1.52
CA MET A 1 -10.04 -15.58 1.28
C MET A 1 -9.25 -15.48 2.58
N THR A 2 -9.60 -14.62 3.53
CA THR A 2 -8.85 -14.53 4.81
C THR A 2 -8.77 -15.88 5.54
N GLU A 3 -9.81 -16.71 5.44
CA GLU A 3 -9.85 -18.06 6.01
C GLU A 3 -8.83 -19.03 5.40
N ASP A 4 -8.33 -18.74 4.20
CA ASP A 4 -7.38 -19.59 3.46
C ASP A 4 -5.92 -19.12 3.63
N ILE A 5 -5.68 -18.07 4.42
CA ILE A 5 -4.35 -17.53 4.69
C ILE A 5 -3.75 -18.20 5.94
N PHE A 6 -2.65 -18.90 5.74
CA PHE A 6 -1.92 -19.62 6.80
C PHE A 6 -0.42 -19.34 6.69
N PRO A 7 0.29 -19.32 7.83
CA PRO A 7 1.76 -19.26 7.83
C PRO A 7 2.36 -20.57 7.31
N GLU A 8 3.58 -20.51 6.79
CA GLU A 8 4.40 -21.69 6.49
C GLU A 8 5.16 -22.17 7.73
N SER A 9 5.46 -21.25 8.64
CA SER A 9 6.10 -21.50 9.93
C SER A 9 5.32 -20.83 11.07
N PRO A 10 5.29 -21.42 12.27
CA PRO A 10 4.67 -20.78 13.46
C PRO A 10 5.34 -19.45 13.86
N ASP A 11 6.56 -19.19 13.41
CA ASP A 11 7.29 -17.97 13.70
C ASP A 11 7.09 -16.86 12.65
N ASP A 12 6.31 -17.12 11.60
CA ASP A 12 6.05 -16.17 10.52
C ASP A 12 5.32 -14.92 11.00
N TRP A 13 5.79 -13.77 10.53
CA TRP A 13 5.10 -12.50 10.67
C TRP A 13 4.34 -12.18 9.39
N LEU A 14 3.17 -11.59 9.52
CA LEU A 14 2.33 -11.17 8.39
C LEU A 14 2.26 -9.65 8.27
N ILE A 15 2.49 -9.15 7.07
CA ILE A 15 2.23 -7.76 6.69
C ILE A 15 0.87 -7.70 5.99
N VAL A 16 -0.03 -6.84 6.49
CA VAL A 16 -1.32 -6.52 5.90
C VAL A 16 -1.25 -5.08 5.39
N ALA A 17 -1.09 -4.92 4.09
CA ALA A 17 -0.81 -3.63 3.45
C ALA A 17 -2.08 -2.81 3.11
N GLY A 18 -3.10 -2.90 3.95
CA GLY A 18 -4.34 -2.13 3.86
C GLY A 18 -5.42 -2.71 2.94
N ASP A 19 -6.53 -2.01 2.85
CA ASP A 19 -7.74 -2.36 2.07
C ASP A 19 -8.33 -3.73 2.44
N VAL A 20 -8.39 -4.01 3.76
CA VAL A 20 -9.01 -5.22 4.30
C VAL A 20 -10.53 -5.17 4.12
N SER A 21 -11.15 -4.08 4.53
CA SER A 21 -12.60 -3.82 4.39
C SER A 21 -12.93 -2.35 4.64
N GLU A 22 -14.15 -1.96 4.25
CA GLU A 22 -14.77 -0.65 4.56
C GLU A 22 -15.50 -0.65 5.90
N LYS A 23 -15.73 -1.85 6.49
CA LYS A 23 -16.48 -2.00 7.74
C LYS A 23 -15.54 -2.40 8.88
N THR A 24 -15.70 -1.71 9.99
CA THR A 24 -14.88 -1.95 11.18
C THR A 24 -15.01 -3.36 11.74
N ASP A 25 -16.21 -3.95 11.72
CA ASP A 25 -16.41 -5.34 12.18
C ASP A 25 -15.68 -6.35 11.29
N ASP A 26 -15.70 -6.16 9.98
CA ASP A 26 -15.01 -7.05 9.04
C ASP A 26 -13.47 -6.89 9.16
N ILE A 27 -12.99 -5.66 9.38
CA ILE A 27 -11.56 -5.38 9.64
C ILE A 27 -11.13 -6.11 10.91
N LYS A 28 -11.88 -5.93 11.99
CA LYS A 28 -11.60 -6.58 13.29
C LYS A 28 -11.56 -8.09 13.13
N TRP A 29 -12.60 -8.67 12.58
CA TRP A 29 -12.68 -10.12 12.36
C TRP A 29 -11.50 -10.66 11.55
N ALA A 30 -11.14 -10.00 10.45
CA ALA A 30 -10.04 -10.45 9.60
C ALA A 30 -8.70 -10.40 10.33
N LEU A 31 -8.41 -9.28 11.02
CA LEU A 31 -7.16 -9.11 11.75
C LEU A 31 -7.06 -10.05 12.97
N GLU A 32 -8.15 -10.28 13.71
CA GLU A 32 -8.18 -11.25 14.81
C GLU A 32 -7.88 -12.67 14.29
N LEU A 33 -8.50 -13.07 13.18
CA LEU A 33 -8.26 -14.36 12.57
C LEU A 33 -6.81 -14.53 12.13
N LEU A 34 -6.24 -13.52 11.47
CA LEU A 34 -4.83 -13.54 11.05
C LEU A 34 -3.89 -13.54 12.27
N ARG A 35 -4.18 -12.73 13.29
CA ARG A 35 -3.36 -12.69 14.51
C ARG A 35 -3.38 -14.03 15.28
N SER A 36 -4.45 -14.79 15.19
CA SER A 36 -4.53 -16.12 15.80
C SER A 36 -3.62 -17.17 15.13
N ARG A 37 -3.14 -16.89 13.92
CA ARG A 37 -2.38 -17.83 13.09
C ARG A 37 -0.89 -17.47 12.99
N PHE A 38 -0.58 -16.19 12.89
CA PHE A 38 0.78 -15.68 12.70
C PHE A 38 1.39 -15.25 14.04
N ALA A 39 2.70 -15.44 14.21
CA ALA A 39 3.41 -15.01 15.39
C ALA A 39 3.28 -13.50 15.65
N LYS A 40 3.15 -12.71 14.56
CA LYS A 40 2.90 -11.28 14.61
C LYS A 40 2.15 -10.84 13.34
N VAL A 41 1.24 -9.88 13.50
CA VAL A 41 0.56 -9.21 12.38
C VAL A 41 0.89 -7.72 12.44
N ILE A 42 1.33 -7.17 11.31
CA ILE A 42 1.63 -5.76 11.11
C ILE A 42 0.62 -5.22 10.09
N TRP A 43 -0.17 -4.24 10.47
CA TRP A 43 -1.17 -3.63 9.64
C TRP A 43 -0.82 -2.17 9.33
N VAL A 44 -1.11 -1.75 8.11
CA VAL A 44 -1.17 -0.33 7.72
C VAL A 44 -2.52 -0.07 7.07
N PRO A 45 -3.15 1.11 7.26
CA PRO A 45 -4.44 1.39 6.65
C PRO A 45 -4.31 1.64 5.15
N GLY A 46 -5.28 1.15 4.38
CA GLY A 46 -5.58 1.63 3.05
C GLY A 46 -6.62 2.76 3.07
N ASN A 47 -7.04 3.21 1.89
CA ASN A 47 -8.09 4.22 1.79
C ASN A 47 -9.47 3.65 2.17
N HIS A 48 -9.73 2.39 1.89
CA HIS A 48 -11.02 1.75 2.22
C HIS A 48 -11.30 1.70 3.71
N GLU A 49 -10.31 1.43 4.56
CA GLU A 49 -10.46 1.49 6.02
C GLU A 49 -10.84 2.89 6.51
N LEU A 50 -10.41 3.94 5.80
CA LEU A 50 -10.65 5.32 6.19
C LEU A 50 -12.00 5.86 5.71
N TRP A 51 -12.68 5.16 4.82
CA TRP A 51 -14.04 5.52 4.41
C TRP A 51 -15.04 5.29 5.53
N THR A 52 -15.96 6.24 5.70
CA THR A 52 -17.11 6.03 6.59
C THR A 52 -18.34 5.83 5.73
N THR A 53 -18.71 4.57 5.57
CA THR A 53 -19.90 4.18 4.80
C THR A 53 -21.13 4.12 5.71
N VAL A 54 -22.32 4.30 5.14
CA VAL A 54 -23.59 4.18 5.88
C VAL A 54 -23.84 2.76 6.43
N LYS A 55 -23.10 1.78 5.96
CA LYS A 55 -23.21 0.38 6.38
C LYS A 55 -22.28 0.02 7.54
N ASP A 56 -21.34 0.88 7.87
CA ASP A 56 -20.46 0.68 9.00
C ASP A 56 -21.17 1.12 10.29
N PRO A 57 -21.22 0.29 11.34
CA PRO A 57 -21.81 0.70 12.61
C PRO A 57 -21.05 1.87 13.27
N VAL A 58 -19.77 2.03 12.95
CA VAL A 58 -18.89 3.07 13.49
C VAL A 58 -18.89 4.29 12.57
N GLN A 59 -19.63 5.34 12.96
CA GLN A 59 -19.80 6.58 12.19
C GLN A 59 -18.78 7.66 12.59
N ILE A 60 -17.49 7.30 12.63
CA ILE A 60 -16.38 8.20 12.93
C ILE A 60 -15.63 8.50 11.62
N HIS A 61 -15.13 9.74 11.46
CA HIS A 61 -14.55 10.22 10.21
C HIS A 61 -13.11 10.73 10.38
N GLY A 62 -12.34 10.75 9.29
CA GLY A 62 -11.03 11.36 9.20
C GLY A 62 -10.00 10.77 10.16
N ALA A 63 -9.18 11.63 10.79
CA ALA A 63 -8.14 11.20 11.72
C ALA A 63 -8.71 10.45 12.93
N ALA A 64 -9.88 10.82 13.41
CA ALA A 64 -10.52 10.11 14.54
C ALA A 64 -10.87 8.65 14.15
N ARG A 65 -11.27 8.38 12.89
CA ARG A 65 -11.48 7.01 12.40
C ARG A 65 -10.16 6.24 12.36
N TYR A 66 -9.09 6.85 11.89
CA TYR A 66 -7.76 6.23 11.92
C TYR A 66 -7.34 5.88 13.35
N GLU A 67 -7.46 6.82 14.30
CA GLU A 67 -7.15 6.57 15.71
C GLU A 67 -7.99 5.45 16.32
N TYR A 68 -9.27 5.39 15.97
CA TYR A 68 -10.16 4.29 16.38
C TYR A 68 -9.64 2.94 15.88
N LEU A 69 -9.23 2.83 14.61
CA LEU A 69 -8.68 1.62 14.03
C LEU A 69 -7.32 1.23 14.64
N VAL A 70 -6.47 2.20 14.96
CA VAL A 70 -5.21 1.96 15.68
C VAL A 70 -5.49 1.34 17.06
N ASN A 71 -6.45 1.89 17.80
CA ASN A 71 -6.81 1.36 19.12
C ASN A 71 -7.43 -0.05 19.00
N LEU A 72 -8.29 -0.28 18.02
CA LEU A 72 -8.85 -1.61 17.73
C LEU A 72 -7.74 -2.63 17.43
N CYS A 73 -6.73 -2.27 16.62
CA CYS A 73 -5.59 -3.13 16.32
C CYS A 73 -4.78 -3.47 17.59
N ARG A 74 -4.55 -2.48 18.46
CA ARG A 74 -3.85 -2.67 19.73
C ARG A 74 -4.57 -3.60 20.70
N GLU A 75 -5.91 -3.53 20.75
CA GLU A 75 -6.75 -4.42 21.56
C GLU A 75 -6.58 -5.90 21.19
N ILE A 76 -6.25 -6.18 19.93
CA ILE A 76 -6.08 -7.53 19.39
C ILE A 76 -4.61 -7.89 19.09
N ASP A 77 -3.66 -7.15 19.66
CA ASP A 77 -2.21 -7.36 19.51
C ASP A 77 -1.72 -7.34 18.05
N VAL A 78 -2.27 -6.44 17.25
CA VAL A 78 -1.83 -6.13 15.88
C VAL A 78 -1.04 -4.84 15.88
N VAL A 79 0.16 -4.86 15.28
CA VAL A 79 1.09 -3.72 15.21
C VAL A 79 0.62 -2.72 14.17
N THR A 80 0.69 -1.44 14.50
CA THR A 80 0.20 -0.33 13.68
C THR A 80 1.33 0.65 13.33
N PRO A 81 1.09 1.62 12.42
CA PRO A 81 2.04 2.69 12.15
C PRO A 81 2.39 3.56 13.36
N GLU A 82 1.57 3.57 14.41
CA GLU A 82 1.77 4.39 15.61
C GLU A 82 2.60 3.69 16.70
N ASP A 83 2.90 2.40 16.50
CA ASP A 83 3.69 1.62 17.46
C ASP A 83 5.19 1.76 17.18
N PRO A 84 6.07 1.41 18.13
CA PRO A 84 7.50 1.33 17.87
C PRO A 84 7.82 0.40 16.71
N TYR A 85 8.75 0.80 15.85
CA TYR A 85 9.20 -0.07 14.76
C TYR A 85 9.82 -1.35 15.29
N LEU A 86 9.47 -2.46 14.67
CA LEU A 86 9.92 -3.78 15.08
C LEU A 86 11.22 -4.15 14.38
N ARG A 87 12.05 -4.92 15.09
CA ARG A 87 13.23 -5.52 14.51
C ARG A 87 12.96 -6.99 14.19
N TRP A 88 13.12 -7.37 12.96
CA TRP A 88 13.15 -8.75 12.51
C TRP A 88 14.57 -9.30 12.68
N GLU A 89 14.70 -10.38 13.44
CA GLU A 89 15.97 -11.09 13.70
C GLU A 89 15.96 -12.51 13.11
N GLY A 90 14.90 -12.87 12.39
CA GLY A 90 14.77 -14.19 11.76
C GLY A 90 15.60 -14.30 10.48
N GLU A 91 15.32 -15.34 9.71
CA GLU A 91 16.04 -15.62 8.47
C GLU A 91 15.95 -14.43 7.50
N GLY A 92 17.08 -14.06 6.89
CA GLY A 92 17.21 -12.89 6.02
C GLY A 92 17.31 -11.55 6.71
N GLY A 93 17.33 -11.52 8.06
CA GLY A 93 17.57 -10.32 8.86
C GLY A 93 19.05 -10.11 9.23
N PRO A 94 19.35 -9.10 10.06
CA PRO A 94 18.36 -8.22 10.71
C PRO A 94 17.76 -7.18 9.78
N ALA A 95 16.51 -6.79 10.04
CA ALA A 95 15.85 -5.70 9.34
C ALA A 95 14.87 -4.95 10.27
N THR A 96 14.75 -3.64 10.09
CA THR A 96 13.72 -2.83 10.77
C THR A 96 12.43 -2.85 9.94
N ILE A 97 11.35 -3.30 10.54
CA ILE A 97 10.02 -3.34 9.91
C ILE A 97 9.33 -2.02 10.21
N VAL A 98 9.00 -1.28 9.16
CA VAL A 98 8.55 0.12 9.25
C VAL A 98 7.14 0.25 8.66
N PRO A 99 6.08 -0.07 9.44
CA PRO A 99 4.73 0.27 9.04
C PRO A 99 4.52 1.78 9.07
N MET A 100 3.94 2.32 8.00
CA MET A 100 3.66 3.74 7.84
C MET A 100 2.20 3.95 7.47
N PHE A 101 1.70 5.13 7.84
CA PHE A 101 0.46 5.65 7.31
C PHE A 101 0.74 6.96 6.59
N LEU A 102 0.84 6.87 5.29
CA LEU A 102 0.96 8.00 4.37
C LEU A 102 -0.21 7.94 3.40
N LEU A 103 -0.76 9.09 3.08
CA LEU A 103 -1.82 9.26 2.10
C LEU A 103 -1.22 9.67 0.74
N TYR A 104 -1.99 10.40 -0.02
CA TYR A 104 -1.61 11.07 -1.26
C TYR A 104 -1.87 12.57 -1.16
N ASP A 105 -1.12 13.34 -1.93
CA ASP A 105 -1.22 14.80 -1.96
C ASP A 105 -1.46 15.36 -3.38
N TYR A 106 -1.85 14.49 -4.30
CA TYR A 106 -2.12 14.81 -5.72
C TYR A 106 -0.89 15.25 -6.52
N THR A 107 0.33 15.07 -6.00
CA THR A 107 1.55 15.48 -6.71
C THR A 107 1.97 14.51 -7.82
N PHE A 108 1.40 13.30 -7.89
CA PHE A 108 1.60 12.42 -9.04
C PHE A 108 0.74 12.87 -10.22
N LEU A 109 1.06 14.06 -10.74
CA LEU A 109 0.29 14.74 -11.77
C LEU A 109 0.23 13.95 -13.08
N PRO A 110 -0.94 13.84 -13.74
CA PRO A 110 -1.03 13.28 -15.07
C PRO A 110 -0.30 14.16 -16.09
N ARG A 111 0.05 13.55 -17.23
CA ARG A 111 0.78 14.26 -18.29
C ARG A 111 0.04 15.52 -18.72
N GLY A 112 0.75 16.64 -18.73
CA GLY A 112 0.22 17.95 -19.12
C GLY A 112 -0.43 18.74 -17.99
N ALA A 113 -0.65 18.14 -16.81
CA ALA A 113 -1.10 18.89 -15.63
C ALA A 113 0.02 19.78 -15.08
N ARG A 114 -0.37 20.94 -14.58
CA ARG A 114 0.56 21.95 -14.00
C ARG A 114 0.49 21.96 -12.48
N ASP A 115 -0.67 21.62 -11.95
CA ASP A 115 -0.99 21.67 -10.53
C ASP A 115 -2.14 20.68 -10.24
N LYS A 116 -2.51 20.56 -8.97
CA LYS A 116 -3.58 19.68 -8.47
C LYS A 116 -4.91 19.96 -9.16
N GLU A 117 -5.33 21.21 -9.23
CA GLU A 117 -6.62 21.62 -9.78
C GLU A 117 -6.73 21.28 -11.26
N HIS A 118 -5.65 21.53 -12.01
CA HIS A 118 -5.58 21.17 -13.43
C HIS A 118 -5.53 19.64 -13.63
N GLY A 119 -4.80 18.92 -12.77
CA GLY A 119 -4.78 17.45 -12.76
C GLY A 119 -6.16 16.84 -12.52
N LEU A 120 -6.87 17.33 -11.52
CA LEU A 120 -8.25 16.91 -11.23
C LEU A 120 -9.23 17.27 -12.34
N ALA A 121 -9.04 18.39 -13.02
CA ALA A 121 -9.86 18.75 -14.18
C ALA A 121 -9.64 17.76 -15.33
N ILE A 122 -8.38 17.45 -15.67
CA ILE A 122 -8.03 16.45 -16.70
C ILE A 122 -8.64 15.08 -16.35
N ALA A 123 -8.54 14.65 -15.09
CA ALA A 123 -9.11 13.38 -14.64
C ALA A 123 -10.63 13.35 -14.84
N ARG A 124 -11.36 14.42 -14.47
CA ARG A 124 -12.80 14.53 -14.66
C ARG A 124 -13.20 14.49 -16.15
N GLU A 125 -12.46 15.17 -17.02
CA GLU A 125 -12.68 15.11 -18.48
C GLU A 125 -12.55 13.69 -19.04
N LYS A 126 -11.71 12.86 -18.40
CA LYS A 126 -11.53 11.43 -18.73
C LYS A 126 -12.51 10.51 -17.99
N ASN A 127 -13.41 11.05 -17.18
CA ASN A 127 -14.32 10.32 -16.30
C ASN A 127 -13.58 9.44 -15.28
N VAL A 128 -12.42 9.90 -14.81
CA VAL A 128 -11.62 9.25 -13.77
C VAL A 128 -11.77 10.02 -12.48
N VAL A 129 -12.33 9.37 -11.46
CA VAL A 129 -12.52 9.94 -10.12
C VAL A 129 -12.33 8.83 -9.10
N ALA A 130 -11.51 9.06 -8.09
CA ALA A 130 -11.41 8.13 -6.96
C ALA A 130 -12.62 8.29 -6.02
N THR A 131 -13.11 7.17 -5.49
CA THR A 131 -14.20 7.16 -4.51
C THR A 131 -13.85 7.95 -3.24
N ASP A 132 -12.57 8.09 -2.94
CA ASP A 132 -12.03 8.90 -1.86
C ASP A 132 -12.52 10.35 -1.88
N GLU A 133 -12.78 10.90 -3.06
CA GLU A 133 -13.32 12.27 -3.17
C GLU A 133 -14.67 12.44 -2.46
N PHE A 134 -15.40 11.34 -2.26
CA PHE A 134 -16.72 11.31 -1.66
C PHE A 134 -16.74 10.69 -0.26
N LEU A 135 -15.89 9.70 0.01
CA LEU A 135 -15.97 8.89 1.22
C LEU A 135 -14.83 9.10 2.22
N LEU A 136 -13.66 9.62 1.77
CA LEU A 136 -12.52 9.84 2.64
C LEU A 136 -12.52 11.27 3.18
N SER A 137 -12.93 11.42 4.43
CA SER A 137 -12.84 12.69 5.16
C SER A 137 -11.41 12.96 5.63
N SER A 138 -11.00 14.22 5.59
CA SER A 138 -9.70 14.67 6.12
C SER A 138 -9.76 15.30 7.51
N GLN A 139 -10.92 15.36 8.14
CA GLN A 139 -11.06 16.02 9.45
C GLN A 139 -10.08 15.47 10.49
N PRO A 140 -9.45 16.33 11.33
CA PRO A 140 -9.64 17.79 11.45
C PRO A 140 -8.81 18.63 10.47
N TYR A 141 -8.07 18.00 9.56
CA TYR A 141 -7.25 18.69 8.55
C TYR A 141 -8.16 19.34 7.50
N ALA A 142 -7.76 20.51 7.00
CA ALA A 142 -8.53 21.26 6.02
C ALA A 142 -8.72 20.49 4.70
N THR A 143 -7.71 19.70 4.30
CA THR A 143 -7.69 18.92 3.05
C THR A 143 -6.96 17.58 3.24
N ARG A 144 -7.12 16.65 2.29
CA ARG A 144 -6.40 15.36 2.31
C ARG A 144 -4.89 15.54 2.14
N ASP A 145 -4.47 16.47 1.28
CA ASP A 145 -3.06 16.80 1.11
C ASP A 145 -2.46 17.40 2.39
N ALA A 146 -3.19 18.25 3.13
CA ALA A 146 -2.74 18.74 4.44
C ALA A 146 -2.57 17.59 5.45
N TRP A 147 -3.50 16.62 5.45
CA TRP A 147 -3.34 15.43 6.29
C TRP A 147 -2.16 14.56 5.84
N CYS A 148 -2.01 14.35 4.52
CA CYS A 148 -0.86 13.65 3.96
C CYS A 148 0.46 14.27 4.40
N HIS A 149 0.61 15.60 4.27
CA HIS A 149 1.82 16.32 4.67
C HIS A 149 2.11 16.16 6.17
N ALA A 150 1.11 16.29 7.03
CA ALA A 150 1.27 16.08 8.48
C ALA A 150 1.76 14.64 8.79
N ARG A 151 1.24 13.63 8.07
CA ARG A 151 1.69 12.24 8.20
C ARG A 151 3.12 12.04 7.69
N ILE A 152 3.47 12.66 6.57
CA ILE A 152 4.82 12.64 6.01
C ILE A 152 5.82 13.24 7.00
N ASP A 153 5.51 14.40 7.58
CA ASP A 153 6.42 15.07 8.52
C ASP A 153 6.64 14.25 9.79
N SER A 154 5.57 13.76 10.41
CA SER A 154 5.65 12.90 11.59
C SER A 154 6.39 11.59 11.32
N THR A 155 6.16 10.97 10.17
CA THR A 155 6.83 9.71 9.80
C THR A 155 8.32 9.97 9.50
N ARG A 156 8.65 11.09 8.85
CA ARG A 156 10.03 11.49 8.57
C ARG A 156 10.83 11.67 9.85
N GLU A 157 10.28 12.34 10.87
CA GLU A 157 10.94 12.51 12.17
C GLU A 157 11.29 11.16 12.80
N ARG A 158 10.40 10.18 12.71
CA ARG A 158 10.64 8.83 13.24
C ARG A 158 11.67 8.06 12.42
N LEU A 159 11.67 8.21 11.09
CA LEU A 159 12.63 7.57 10.19
C LEU A 159 14.02 8.18 10.33
N ASP A 160 14.12 9.49 10.50
CA ASP A 160 15.40 10.20 10.69
C ASP A 160 16.08 9.82 12.03
N ALA A 161 15.33 9.26 12.96
CA ALA A 161 15.87 8.74 14.24
C ALA A 161 16.34 7.27 14.16
N LEU A 162 16.15 6.58 13.00
CA LEU A 162 16.58 5.20 12.84
C LEU A 162 18.08 5.07 12.62
N ASP A 163 18.64 3.96 13.11
CA ASP A 163 19.96 3.50 12.72
C ASP A 163 19.91 2.93 11.28
N THR A 164 20.34 3.72 10.31
CA THR A 164 20.34 3.35 8.90
C THR A 164 21.41 2.29 8.54
N SER A 165 22.25 1.85 9.47
CA SER A 165 23.14 0.69 9.27
C SER A 165 22.34 -0.62 9.20
N VAL A 166 21.14 -0.66 9.80
CA VAL A 166 20.20 -1.77 9.70
C VAL A 166 19.25 -1.51 8.54
N PRO A 167 19.12 -2.44 7.58
CA PRO A 167 18.21 -2.26 6.47
C PRO A 167 16.75 -2.19 6.93
N THR A 168 15.90 -1.53 6.14
CA THR A 168 14.48 -1.36 6.44
C THR A 168 13.58 -2.12 5.46
N VAL A 169 12.41 -2.53 5.94
CA VAL A 169 11.26 -2.91 5.11
C VAL A 169 10.21 -1.82 5.30
N LEU A 170 10.05 -0.97 4.29
CA LEU A 170 9.08 0.13 4.31
C LEU A 170 7.71 -0.38 3.88
N ILE A 171 6.69 -0.17 4.70
CA ILE A 171 5.33 -0.65 4.44
C ILE A 171 4.39 0.53 4.43
N ASN A 172 3.70 0.75 3.32
CA ASN A 172 2.64 1.75 3.20
C ASN A 172 1.60 1.23 2.21
N HIS A 173 0.35 1.61 2.34
CA HIS A 173 -0.67 1.20 1.37
C HIS A 173 -0.44 1.80 -0.02
N PHE A 174 -0.13 3.10 -0.08
CA PHE A 174 0.18 3.80 -1.33
C PHE A 174 1.66 3.62 -1.69
N PRO A 175 2.01 3.53 -2.99
CA PRO A 175 3.42 3.46 -3.40
C PRO A 175 4.21 4.69 -2.98
N MET A 176 5.46 4.48 -2.56
CA MET A 176 6.37 5.53 -2.11
C MET A 176 6.90 6.40 -3.24
N VAL A 177 6.89 5.88 -4.47
CA VAL A 177 7.41 6.52 -5.67
C VAL A 177 6.36 6.50 -6.78
N ARG A 178 6.49 7.36 -7.78
CA ARG A 178 5.49 7.47 -8.85
C ARG A 178 5.55 6.33 -9.86
N GLN A 179 6.71 5.75 -10.11
CA GLN A 179 6.94 4.78 -11.18
C GLN A 179 5.93 3.61 -11.20
N PRO A 180 5.50 3.04 -10.06
CA PRO A 180 4.44 2.02 -10.06
C PRO A 180 3.15 2.44 -10.77
N THR A 181 2.84 3.73 -10.81
CA THR A 181 1.59 4.23 -11.41
C THR A 181 1.64 4.38 -12.93
N GLU A 182 2.83 4.25 -13.54
CA GLU A 182 3.01 4.44 -14.98
C GLU A 182 2.31 3.37 -15.83
N VAL A 183 2.02 2.21 -15.25
CA VAL A 183 1.29 1.12 -15.94
C VAL A 183 -0.23 1.18 -15.74
N LEU A 184 -0.74 2.18 -15.03
CA LEU A 184 -2.19 2.33 -14.84
C LEU A 184 -2.89 2.53 -16.20
N PHE A 185 -3.98 1.79 -16.40
CA PHE A 185 -4.82 1.93 -17.59
C PHE A 185 -5.42 3.34 -17.72
N TYR A 186 -5.72 3.97 -16.57
CA TYR A 186 -6.11 5.36 -16.45
C TYR A 186 -5.00 6.13 -15.74
N PRO A 187 -4.04 6.74 -16.47
CA PRO A 187 -2.89 7.42 -15.86
C PRO A 187 -3.28 8.55 -14.91
N GLU A 188 -4.47 9.14 -15.10
CA GLU A 188 -5.02 10.19 -14.26
C GLU A 188 -5.27 9.72 -12.84
N PHE A 189 -5.50 8.41 -12.63
CA PHE A 189 -5.69 7.84 -11.30
C PHE A 189 -4.45 7.96 -10.41
N ALA A 190 -3.27 8.19 -10.99
CA ALA A 190 -2.03 8.45 -10.22
C ALA A 190 -2.17 9.59 -9.21
N LEU A 191 -3.05 10.58 -9.45
CA LEU A 191 -3.33 11.68 -8.52
C LEU A 191 -3.64 11.20 -7.09
N TRP A 192 -4.24 10.04 -6.95
CA TRP A 192 -4.66 9.46 -5.67
C TRP A 192 -3.73 8.34 -5.18
N CYS A 193 -2.47 8.29 -5.66
CA CYS A 193 -1.60 7.13 -5.41
C CYS A 193 -0.38 7.41 -4.55
N GLY A 194 -0.15 8.63 -4.09
CA GLY A 194 1.01 8.92 -3.24
C GLY A 194 1.48 10.37 -3.31
N SER A 195 2.74 10.58 -2.94
CA SER A 195 3.36 11.91 -2.86
C SER A 195 4.79 11.90 -3.42
N THR A 196 5.17 12.98 -4.11
CA THR A 196 6.56 13.20 -4.52
C THR A 196 7.50 13.47 -3.35
N LEU A 197 6.98 13.80 -2.17
CA LEU A 197 7.77 14.09 -0.97
C LEU A 197 8.44 12.84 -0.36
N THR A 198 8.04 11.65 -0.81
CA THR A 198 8.58 10.36 -0.33
C THR A 198 9.49 9.68 -1.37
N ALA A 199 9.75 10.34 -2.50
CA ALA A 199 10.37 9.73 -3.68
C ALA A 199 11.78 9.15 -3.45
N ASP A 200 12.52 9.65 -2.46
CA ASP A 200 13.88 9.20 -2.11
C ASP A 200 13.93 8.31 -0.85
N TRP A 201 12.80 8.05 -0.18
CA TRP A 201 12.80 7.38 1.13
C TRP A 201 13.34 5.95 1.06
N HIS A 202 13.07 5.23 -0.01
CA HIS A 202 13.56 3.87 -0.20
C HIS A 202 15.10 3.79 -0.24
N THR A 203 15.77 4.81 -0.78
CA THR A 203 17.25 4.90 -0.78
C THR A 203 17.77 5.58 0.48
N ARG A 204 17.13 6.64 0.93
CA ARG A 204 17.52 7.42 2.11
C ARG A 204 17.52 6.60 3.39
N TYR A 205 16.53 5.72 3.56
CA TYR A 205 16.37 4.92 4.76
C TYR A 205 16.80 3.46 4.58
N ASN A 206 17.73 3.20 3.65
CA ASN A 206 18.34 1.90 3.41
C ASN A 206 17.29 0.77 3.28
N ALA A 207 16.26 0.98 2.47
CA ALA A 207 15.25 -0.04 2.27
C ALA A 207 15.75 -1.21 1.41
N ILE A 208 15.50 -2.42 1.87
CA ILE A 208 15.68 -3.65 1.06
C ILE A 208 14.39 -4.04 0.36
N CYS A 209 13.25 -3.55 0.86
CA CYS A 209 11.95 -3.75 0.25
C CYS A 209 11.00 -2.62 0.61
N SER A 210 10.18 -2.20 -0.36
CA SER A 210 8.98 -1.38 -0.16
C SER A 210 7.75 -2.22 -0.48
N VAL A 211 6.87 -2.42 0.51
CA VAL A 211 5.63 -3.18 0.37
C VAL A 211 4.46 -2.21 0.27
N TYR A 212 3.63 -2.37 -0.74
CA TYR A 212 2.48 -1.51 -0.96
C TYR A 212 1.33 -2.26 -1.65
N GLY A 213 0.16 -1.64 -1.70
CA GLY A 213 -1.04 -2.14 -2.37
C GLY A 213 -1.64 -1.10 -3.31
N HIS A 214 -2.97 -0.89 -3.22
CA HIS A 214 -3.73 0.18 -3.85
C HIS A 214 -3.93 0.08 -5.38
N LEU A 215 -2.91 -0.35 -6.13
CA LEU A 215 -2.97 -0.32 -7.60
C LEU A 215 -3.71 -1.51 -8.21
N HIS A 216 -3.93 -2.58 -7.45
CA HIS A 216 -4.52 -3.86 -7.91
C HIS A 216 -3.75 -4.50 -9.09
N ILE A 217 -2.44 -4.28 -9.13
CA ILE A 217 -1.53 -4.81 -10.15
C ILE A 217 -0.38 -5.56 -9.45
N PRO A 218 -0.68 -6.75 -8.86
CA PRO A 218 0.29 -7.49 -8.05
C PRO A 218 1.53 -7.82 -8.86
N ARG A 219 2.68 -7.30 -8.41
CA ARG A 219 3.96 -7.46 -9.10
C ARG A 219 5.15 -7.14 -8.21
N THR A 220 6.32 -7.61 -8.61
CA THR A 220 7.62 -7.19 -8.08
C THR A 220 8.31 -6.30 -9.11
N THR A 221 8.79 -5.15 -8.66
CA THR A 221 9.58 -4.21 -9.48
C THR A 221 10.81 -3.76 -8.71
N TYR A 222 11.76 -3.15 -9.41
CA TYR A 222 12.96 -2.59 -8.79
C TYR A 222 13.12 -1.14 -9.24
N TYR A 223 13.29 -0.26 -8.26
CA TYR A 223 13.61 1.15 -8.49
C TYR A 223 14.83 1.50 -7.65
N ASP A 224 15.83 2.11 -8.26
CA ASP A 224 17.10 2.46 -7.63
C ASP A 224 17.78 1.29 -6.88
N GLY A 225 17.61 0.06 -7.40
CA GLY A 225 18.14 -1.17 -6.80
C GLY A 225 17.32 -1.73 -5.63
N VAL A 226 16.29 -1.04 -5.17
CA VAL A 226 15.39 -1.48 -4.11
C VAL A 226 14.22 -2.26 -4.69
N ARG A 227 13.83 -3.35 -4.04
CA ARG A 227 12.67 -4.17 -4.39
C ARG A 227 11.38 -3.49 -3.94
N PHE A 228 10.38 -3.48 -4.82
CA PHE A 228 9.03 -3.00 -4.57
C PHE A 228 8.03 -4.14 -4.80
N GLU A 229 7.23 -4.45 -3.77
CA GLU A 229 6.22 -5.49 -3.79
C GLU A 229 4.82 -4.89 -3.76
N GLU A 230 4.13 -4.92 -4.88
CA GLU A 230 2.70 -4.65 -4.94
C GLU A 230 1.96 -5.92 -4.55
N VAL A 231 1.23 -5.89 -3.42
CA VAL A 231 0.68 -7.09 -2.79
C VAL A 231 -0.84 -7.16 -2.82
N SER A 232 -1.51 -6.30 -3.61
CA SER A 232 -2.97 -6.31 -3.69
C SER A 232 -3.51 -7.64 -4.21
N VAL A 233 -4.58 -8.10 -3.60
CA VAL A 233 -5.40 -9.19 -4.15
C VAL A 233 -6.44 -8.64 -5.14
N GLY A 234 -6.84 -7.39 -4.96
CA GLY A 234 -7.87 -6.72 -5.76
C GLY A 234 -9.29 -7.05 -5.31
N TYR A 235 -10.26 -6.44 -5.97
CA TYR A 235 -11.68 -6.65 -5.67
C TYR A 235 -12.15 -8.07 -5.99
N PRO A 236 -13.15 -8.60 -5.27
CA PRO A 236 -13.75 -9.90 -5.58
C PRO A 236 -14.13 -10.06 -7.06
N ARG A 237 -14.66 -9.02 -7.71
CA ARG A 237 -15.01 -9.03 -9.14
C ARG A 237 -13.81 -9.25 -10.08
N GLU A 238 -12.59 -8.92 -9.64
CA GLU A 238 -11.36 -9.04 -10.41
C GLU A 238 -10.82 -10.47 -10.38
N TRP A 239 -10.81 -11.08 -9.20
CA TRP A 239 -10.29 -12.44 -9.04
C TRP A 239 -11.35 -13.55 -9.17
N GLN A 240 -12.65 -13.29 -8.92
CA GLN A 240 -13.72 -14.28 -9.15
C GLN A 240 -13.76 -14.79 -10.59
N ARG A 241 -13.44 -13.92 -11.56
CA ARG A 241 -13.38 -14.30 -12.98
C ARG A 241 -12.10 -15.04 -13.38
N ARG A 242 -11.03 -14.87 -12.61
CA ARG A 242 -9.68 -15.34 -12.93
C ARG A 242 -9.23 -16.50 -12.04
N GLY A 243 -9.98 -16.79 -10.99
CA GLY A 243 -9.58 -17.60 -9.86
C GLY A 243 -8.73 -16.81 -8.86
N LEU A 244 -8.79 -17.17 -7.59
CA LEU A 244 -7.85 -16.66 -6.58
C LEU A 244 -6.43 -17.06 -6.98
N PRO A 245 -5.44 -16.18 -6.79
CA PRO A 245 -4.04 -16.58 -6.88
C PRO A 245 -3.81 -17.81 -6.00
N LYS A 246 -3.11 -18.80 -6.50
CA LYS A 246 -2.78 -20.01 -5.72
C LYS A 246 -1.98 -19.73 -4.46
N ASN A 247 -1.24 -18.62 -4.48
CA ASN A 247 -0.53 -18.09 -3.33
C ASN A 247 -0.78 -16.57 -3.27
N VAL A 248 -1.55 -16.14 -2.28
CA VAL A 248 -1.83 -14.72 -2.00
C VAL A 248 -0.74 -14.10 -1.13
N LEU A 249 0.08 -14.92 -0.47
CA LEU A 249 1.20 -14.47 0.34
C LEU A 249 2.44 -14.25 -0.53
N ARG A 250 3.19 -13.22 -0.18
CA ARG A 250 4.49 -12.92 -0.77
C ARG A 250 5.55 -12.92 0.31
N GLN A 251 6.60 -13.68 0.10
CA GLN A 251 7.74 -13.68 1.00
C GLN A 251 8.51 -12.36 0.86
N ILE A 252 8.69 -11.67 1.99
CA ILE A 252 9.47 -10.44 2.05
C ILE A 252 10.89 -10.76 2.53
N LEU A 253 11.01 -11.53 3.60
CA LEU A 253 12.28 -12.01 4.14
C LEU A 253 12.17 -13.52 4.45
N PRO A 254 13.27 -14.30 4.23
CA PRO A 254 14.49 -13.89 3.50
C PRO A 254 14.14 -13.37 2.10
N VAL A 255 15.00 -12.55 1.51
CA VAL A 255 14.79 -12.04 0.15
C VAL A 255 14.67 -13.23 -0.80
N PRO A 256 13.54 -13.42 -1.51
CA PRO A 256 13.36 -14.57 -2.36
C PRO A 256 14.34 -14.53 -3.56
N GLU A 257 14.86 -15.69 -3.92
CA GLU A 257 15.63 -15.84 -5.15
C GLU A 257 14.66 -15.99 -6.32
N TYR A 258 14.74 -15.04 -7.23
CA TYR A 258 13.90 -15.06 -8.42
C TYR A 258 14.71 -15.34 -9.68
N PRO A 259 14.36 -16.34 -10.48
CA PRO A 259 15.05 -16.55 -11.73
C PRO A 259 14.91 -15.32 -12.64
N PRO A 260 15.99 -14.90 -13.33
CA PRO A 260 15.94 -13.79 -14.27
C PRO A 260 14.82 -13.99 -15.30
N GLY A 261 13.97 -12.98 -15.47
CA GLY A 261 12.88 -13.02 -16.46
C GLY A 261 11.65 -13.84 -16.04
N ALA A 262 11.52 -14.21 -14.76
CA ALA A 262 10.30 -14.83 -14.27
C ALA A 262 9.13 -13.86 -14.38
N LEU A 263 8.30 -14.07 -15.38
CA LEU A 263 7.05 -13.35 -15.60
C LEU A 263 5.97 -13.93 -14.72
N ASN A 264 5.23 -13.07 -14.05
CA ASN A 264 4.16 -13.54 -13.21
C ASN A 264 2.83 -12.85 -13.44
N LYS A 265 1.86 -13.67 -13.70
CA LYS A 265 0.49 -13.21 -13.85
C LYS A 265 -0.29 -13.16 -12.53
N TRP A 266 0.07 -13.89 -11.46
CA TRP A 266 -0.77 -14.05 -10.27
C TRP A 266 -0.01 -14.77 -9.14
N GLY A 267 0.87 -14.06 -8.46
CA GLY A 267 1.61 -14.61 -7.32
C GLY A 267 3.08 -14.98 -7.56
N GLY A 268 3.66 -14.74 -8.71
CA GLY A 268 5.08 -14.78 -9.02
C GLY A 268 5.58 -13.41 -9.49
N HIS A 269 6.70 -13.32 -10.18
CA HIS A 269 7.33 -12.07 -10.59
C HIS A 269 6.76 -11.55 -11.90
N PHE A 270 6.47 -10.26 -11.94
CA PHE A 270 6.13 -9.55 -13.15
C PHE A 270 7.17 -8.45 -13.37
N THR A 271 8.01 -8.63 -14.37
CA THR A 271 8.83 -7.53 -14.87
C THR A 271 8.07 -6.88 -16.01
N VAL A 272 7.79 -5.59 -15.92
CA VAL A 272 7.27 -4.82 -17.04
C VAL A 272 8.36 -4.81 -18.10
N THR A 273 8.09 -5.43 -19.26
CA THR A 273 9.02 -5.38 -20.38
C THR A 273 8.73 -4.16 -21.23
N PRO A 274 9.72 -3.62 -21.98
CA PRO A 274 9.50 -2.54 -22.94
C PRO A 274 8.38 -2.84 -23.96
N GLU A 275 8.18 -4.11 -24.31
CA GLU A 275 7.10 -4.53 -25.20
C GLU A 275 5.74 -4.35 -24.56
N MET A 276 5.61 -4.59 -23.25
CA MET A 276 4.36 -4.41 -22.51
C MET A 276 4.05 -2.94 -22.32
N GLU A 277 5.06 -2.11 -22.08
CA GLU A 277 4.91 -0.65 -22.06
C GLU A 277 4.41 -0.14 -23.43
N ALA A 278 5.02 -0.63 -24.51
CA ALA A 278 4.60 -0.28 -25.86
C ALA A 278 3.17 -0.76 -26.20
N GLU A 279 2.73 -1.90 -25.68
CA GLU A 279 1.38 -2.41 -25.87
C GLU A 279 0.33 -1.58 -25.11
N VAL A 280 0.65 -1.18 -23.87
CA VAL A 280 -0.17 -0.25 -23.09
C VAL A 280 -0.26 1.11 -23.78
N GLU A 281 0.85 1.63 -24.32
CA GLU A 281 0.84 2.88 -25.09
C GLU A 281 0.00 2.78 -26.37
N LYS A 282 0.08 1.66 -27.11
CA LYS A 282 -0.79 1.42 -28.27
C LYS A 282 -2.27 1.37 -27.90
N MET A 283 -2.63 0.70 -26.80
CA MET A 283 -4.01 0.68 -26.31
C MET A 283 -4.51 2.08 -25.89
N ARG A 284 -3.62 2.91 -25.37
CA ARG A 284 -3.94 4.32 -25.02
C ARG A 284 -4.09 5.20 -26.25
N ALA A 285 -3.28 4.99 -27.30
CA ALA A 285 -3.31 5.76 -28.53
C ALA A 285 -4.50 5.40 -29.44
N GLY A 286 -5.08 4.22 -29.29
CA GLY A 286 -6.25 3.75 -30.04
C GLY A 286 -7.60 4.15 -29.44
N LYS A 287 -7.60 4.96 -28.39
CA LYS A 287 -8.78 5.59 -27.77
C LYS A 287 -8.78 7.10 -28.01
#